data_c2912e7e229575a0330f26b763ed7e63
#
_entry.id   c2912e7e229575a0330f26b763ed7e63
#
_cell.length_a   1.000
_cell.length_b   1.000
_cell.length_c   1.000
_cell.angle_alpha   90.00
_cell.angle_beta   90.00
_cell.angle_gamma   90.00
#
_symmetry.space_group_name_H-M   'P 1'
#
loop_
_entity.id
_entity.type
_entity.pdbx_description
1 polymer ?
#
loop_
_entity_poly.entity_id
_entity_poly.type
_entity_poly.pdbx_seq_one_letter_code
_entity_poly.pdbx_strand_id
1 'polypeptide(L)'
;MRFLHLADLHLGKQMNDLSLLPDQEAVLRQIVSIADDEKADAVLIAGDVYQRSSPQAEAMALFDAFVSRLVSGGRKVFVISGNHDSAPCISYFSSLIRASGVYVSEAFDGTMQSVTLEDSDREIVVWMLPFLRPSQVKRRLPEEKIATYQDAVEAVLRRTAVDPAKRNILLCHHFITGSETSDSEERAVGGLDNIDASVFDAFDYVALGHIHKPQRILRDT
;
A
#
# COMPACT_ATOMS: atom_id res chain seq x y z
N MET A 1 -9.10 7.49 -15.79
CA MET A 1 -8.61 6.17 -15.32
C MET A 1 -9.47 5.67 -14.16
N ARG A 2 -9.66 4.33 -14.06
CA ARG A 2 -10.37 3.65 -12.97
C ARG A 2 -9.38 2.82 -12.16
N PHE A 3 -9.38 2.99 -10.85
CA PHE A 3 -8.47 2.30 -9.94
C PHE A 3 -9.24 1.30 -9.07
N LEU A 4 -8.67 0.12 -8.89
CA LEU A 4 -9.10 -0.86 -7.89
C LEU A 4 -8.15 -0.76 -6.70
N HIS A 5 -8.68 -0.50 -5.50
CA HIS A 5 -7.89 -0.39 -4.27
C HIS A 5 -8.07 -1.66 -3.43
N LEU A 6 -6.97 -2.28 -3.10
CA LEU A 6 -6.83 -3.47 -2.27
C LEU A 6 -5.82 -3.20 -1.15
N ALA A 7 -5.97 -3.87 -0.03
CA ALA A 7 -5.01 -3.89 1.07
C ALA A 7 -5.16 -5.18 1.87
N ASP A 8 -4.20 -5.46 2.73
CA ASP A 8 -4.32 -6.46 3.79
C ASP A 8 -4.67 -7.86 3.27
N LEU A 9 -3.97 -8.30 2.22
CA LEU A 9 -4.19 -9.61 1.61
C LEU A 9 -3.76 -10.76 2.54
N HIS A 10 -2.75 -10.53 3.37
CA HIS A 10 -2.23 -11.48 4.35
C HIS A 10 -2.06 -12.89 3.80
N LEU A 11 -1.48 -13.02 2.60
CA LEU A 11 -1.30 -14.32 1.95
C LEU A 11 -0.44 -15.25 2.81
N GLY A 12 -0.90 -16.48 2.94
CA GLY A 12 -0.30 -17.49 3.82
C GLY A 12 -0.82 -17.45 5.26
N LYS A 13 -1.94 -16.75 5.52
CA LYS A 13 -2.62 -16.79 6.82
C LYS A 13 -3.11 -18.20 7.13
N GLN A 14 -2.99 -18.59 8.39
CA GLN A 14 -3.47 -19.86 8.92
C GLN A 14 -4.50 -19.61 10.04
N MET A 15 -5.43 -20.52 10.19
CA MET A 15 -6.38 -20.53 11.29
C MET A 15 -6.34 -21.93 11.93
N ASN A 16 -5.83 -22.03 13.17
CA ASN A 16 -5.67 -23.29 13.90
C ASN A 16 -5.00 -24.38 13.05
N ASP A 17 -3.82 -24.11 12.52
CA ASP A 17 -3.04 -24.99 11.63
C ASP A 17 -3.66 -25.28 10.25
N LEU A 18 -4.84 -24.75 9.97
CA LEU A 18 -5.47 -24.83 8.64
C LEU A 18 -4.98 -23.69 7.76
N SER A 19 -4.39 -24.02 6.61
CA SER A 19 -3.99 -23.02 5.62
C SER A 19 -5.22 -22.42 4.93
N LEU A 20 -5.27 -21.08 4.86
CA LEU A 20 -6.30 -20.35 4.13
C LEU A 20 -5.93 -20.07 2.66
N LEU A 21 -4.77 -20.55 2.18
CA LEU A 21 -4.31 -20.31 0.81
C LEU A 21 -5.34 -20.70 -0.29
N PRO A 22 -6.07 -21.83 -0.19
CA PRO A 22 -7.09 -22.14 -1.20
C PRO A 22 -8.23 -21.12 -1.23
N ASP A 23 -8.68 -20.63 -0.06
CA ASP A 23 -9.72 -19.61 0.02
C ASP A 23 -9.20 -18.27 -0.49
N GLN A 24 -7.96 -17.91 -0.13
CA GLN A 24 -7.30 -16.71 -0.62
C GLN A 24 -7.14 -16.74 -2.15
N GLU A 25 -6.78 -17.89 -2.73
CA GLU A 25 -6.74 -18.06 -4.18
C GLU A 25 -8.11 -17.83 -4.82
N ALA A 26 -9.19 -18.36 -4.22
CA ALA A 26 -10.55 -18.16 -4.72
C ALA A 26 -10.95 -16.68 -4.69
N VAL A 27 -10.63 -15.96 -3.60
CA VAL A 27 -10.86 -14.52 -3.47
C VAL A 27 -10.05 -13.72 -4.50
N LEU A 28 -8.77 -14.02 -4.69
CA LEU A 28 -7.94 -13.32 -5.67
C LEU A 28 -8.45 -13.52 -7.11
N ARG A 29 -8.99 -14.71 -7.44
CA ARG A 29 -9.65 -14.95 -8.74
C ARG A 29 -10.90 -14.09 -8.90
N GLN A 30 -11.71 -13.93 -7.85
CA GLN A 30 -12.88 -13.01 -7.88
C GLN A 30 -12.45 -11.56 -8.08
N ILE A 31 -11.37 -11.13 -7.42
CA ILE A 31 -10.82 -9.78 -7.58
C ILE A 31 -10.40 -9.52 -9.04
N VAL A 32 -9.76 -10.49 -9.69
CA VAL A 32 -9.42 -10.37 -11.12
C VAL A 32 -10.68 -10.23 -11.97
N SER A 33 -11.73 -11.04 -11.72
CA SER A 33 -13.02 -10.92 -12.43
C SER A 33 -13.64 -9.54 -12.22
N ILE A 34 -13.66 -9.04 -10.99
CA ILE A 34 -14.15 -7.68 -10.69
C ILE A 34 -13.34 -6.62 -11.46
N ALA A 35 -12.01 -6.76 -11.49
CA ALA A 35 -11.17 -5.84 -12.23
C ALA A 35 -11.45 -5.86 -13.74
N ASP A 36 -11.82 -7.02 -14.30
CA ASP A 36 -12.23 -7.18 -15.71
C ASP A 36 -13.60 -6.52 -15.95
N ASP A 37 -14.61 -6.84 -15.14
CA ASP A 37 -15.97 -6.34 -15.25
C ASP A 37 -16.03 -4.82 -15.11
N GLU A 38 -15.28 -4.28 -14.14
CA GLU A 38 -15.19 -2.85 -13.87
C GLU A 38 -14.22 -2.12 -14.82
N LYS A 39 -13.53 -2.83 -15.70
CA LYS A 39 -12.53 -2.28 -16.62
C LYS A 39 -11.52 -1.39 -15.89
N ALA A 40 -10.99 -1.91 -14.80
CA ALA A 40 -9.97 -1.18 -14.03
C ALA A 40 -8.70 -0.99 -14.88
N ASP A 41 -8.18 0.22 -14.90
CA ASP A 41 -6.93 0.57 -15.59
C ASP A 41 -5.70 0.26 -14.72
N ALA A 42 -5.86 0.35 -13.42
CA ALA A 42 -4.79 0.08 -12.47
C ALA A 42 -5.31 -0.51 -11.14
N VAL A 43 -4.43 -1.23 -10.44
CA VAL A 43 -4.68 -1.81 -9.13
C VAL A 43 -3.68 -1.27 -8.13
N LEU A 44 -4.19 -0.78 -7.00
CA LEU A 44 -3.42 -0.26 -5.88
C LEU A 44 -3.46 -1.30 -4.76
N ILE A 45 -2.32 -1.80 -4.32
CA ILE A 45 -2.19 -2.77 -3.21
C ILE A 45 -1.46 -2.06 -2.07
N ALA A 46 -2.24 -1.60 -1.09
CA ALA A 46 -1.77 -0.72 -0.02
C ALA A 46 -1.23 -1.50 1.20
N GLY A 47 -0.30 -2.40 0.99
CA GLY A 47 0.47 -3.09 2.03
C GLY A 47 -0.16 -4.38 2.56
N ASP A 48 0.58 -5.05 3.42
CA ASP A 48 0.30 -6.34 4.03
C ASP A 48 -0.10 -7.41 3.00
N VAL A 49 0.79 -7.56 2.02
CA VAL A 49 0.66 -8.59 0.98
C VAL A 49 0.75 -9.97 1.60
N TYR A 50 1.71 -10.17 2.49
CA TYR A 50 1.95 -11.44 3.15
C TYR A 50 1.64 -11.39 4.64
N GLN A 51 1.25 -12.53 5.21
CA GLN A 51 1.02 -12.68 6.64
C GLN A 51 2.30 -12.50 7.47
N ARG A 52 3.48 -12.76 6.88
CA ARG A 52 4.77 -12.72 7.59
C ARG A 52 5.86 -12.13 6.69
N SER A 53 6.83 -11.48 7.31
CA SER A 53 7.99 -10.89 6.63
C SER A 53 8.89 -11.92 5.90
N SER A 54 8.77 -13.20 6.25
CA SER A 54 9.35 -14.34 5.54
C SER A 54 8.21 -15.22 5.02
N PRO A 55 7.64 -14.93 3.85
CA PRO A 55 6.48 -15.64 3.33
C PRO A 55 6.85 -17.05 2.87
N GLN A 56 5.86 -17.95 2.90
CA GLN A 56 5.98 -19.29 2.34
C GLN A 56 6.02 -19.22 0.81
N ALA A 57 6.70 -20.18 0.18
CA ALA A 57 6.86 -20.23 -1.28
C ALA A 57 5.51 -20.28 -2.01
N GLU A 58 4.53 -20.99 -1.45
CA GLU A 58 3.18 -21.12 -1.98
C GLU A 58 2.43 -19.77 -1.99
N ALA A 59 2.61 -18.96 -0.92
CA ALA A 59 2.03 -17.62 -0.85
C ALA A 59 2.69 -16.67 -1.88
N MET A 60 4.00 -16.80 -2.08
CA MET A 60 4.73 -16.03 -3.10
C MET A 60 4.27 -16.41 -4.51
N ALA A 61 4.12 -17.70 -4.79
CA ALA A 61 3.63 -18.17 -6.07
C ALA A 61 2.19 -17.72 -6.35
N LEU A 62 1.34 -17.70 -5.32
CA LEU A 62 -0.04 -17.21 -5.42
C LEU A 62 -0.07 -15.71 -5.75
N PHE A 63 0.76 -14.91 -5.09
CA PHE A 63 0.85 -13.47 -5.37
C PHE A 63 1.38 -13.20 -6.78
N ASP A 64 2.44 -13.92 -7.19
CA ASP A 64 2.99 -13.82 -8.55
C ASP A 64 1.93 -14.13 -9.61
N ALA A 65 1.19 -15.25 -9.45
CA ALA A 65 0.11 -15.61 -10.36
C ALA A 65 -1.02 -14.57 -10.42
N PHE A 66 -1.35 -13.96 -9.28
CA PHE A 66 -2.36 -12.90 -9.19
C PHE A 66 -1.93 -11.64 -9.93
N VAL A 67 -0.73 -11.12 -9.64
CA VAL A 67 -0.18 -9.93 -10.29
C VAL A 67 -0.02 -10.16 -11.79
N SER A 68 0.48 -11.33 -12.19
CA SER A 68 0.64 -11.71 -13.59
C SER A 68 -0.68 -11.68 -14.37
N ARG A 69 -1.79 -12.14 -13.76
CA ARG A 69 -3.13 -12.06 -14.38
C ARG A 69 -3.61 -10.62 -14.53
N LEU A 70 -3.39 -9.77 -13.51
CA LEU A 70 -3.76 -8.36 -13.59
C LEU A 70 -3.03 -7.64 -14.72
N VAL A 71 -1.71 -7.86 -14.84
CA VAL A 71 -0.87 -7.27 -15.89
C VAL A 71 -1.23 -7.80 -17.27
N SER A 72 -1.51 -9.12 -17.40
CA SER A 72 -1.95 -9.72 -18.67
C SER A 72 -3.27 -9.13 -19.16
N GLY A 73 -4.12 -8.63 -18.25
CA GLY A 73 -5.32 -7.85 -18.54
C GLY A 73 -5.03 -6.38 -18.91
N GLY A 74 -3.78 -6.00 -19.10
CA GLY A 74 -3.36 -4.63 -19.50
C GLY A 74 -3.31 -3.61 -18.35
N ARG A 75 -3.45 -4.05 -17.10
CA ARG A 75 -3.49 -3.17 -15.92
C ARG A 75 -2.11 -2.84 -15.41
N LYS A 76 -1.96 -1.65 -14.86
CA LYS A 76 -0.81 -1.30 -14.03
C LYS A 76 -1.07 -1.72 -12.58
N VAL A 77 -0.04 -2.23 -11.91
CA VAL A 77 -0.15 -2.68 -10.52
C VAL A 77 0.84 -1.92 -9.65
N PHE A 78 0.35 -1.32 -8.58
CA PHE A 78 1.13 -0.58 -7.60
C PHE A 78 1.09 -1.31 -6.27
N VAL A 79 2.24 -1.55 -5.67
CA VAL A 79 2.37 -2.31 -4.43
C VAL A 79 3.26 -1.55 -3.46
N ILE A 80 2.81 -1.40 -2.23
CA ILE A 80 3.66 -0.97 -1.12
C ILE A 80 3.76 -2.09 -0.07
N SER A 81 4.81 -2.07 0.74
CA SER A 81 4.89 -2.97 1.90
C SER A 81 4.11 -2.41 3.08
N GLY A 82 3.44 -3.31 3.81
CA GLY A 82 2.84 -3.03 5.12
C GLY A 82 3.76 -3.41 6.29
N ASN A 83 3.19 -3.48 7.50
CA ASN A 83 3.97 -3.79 8.72
C ASN A 83 4.31 -5.28 8.88
N HIS A 84 3.53 -6.19 8.28
CA HIS A 84 3.81 -7.62 8.23
C HIS A 84 4.84 -7.98 7.15
N ASP A 85 4.98 -7.14 6.15
CA ASP A 85 5.85 -7.39 5.00
C ASP A 85 7.32 -7.11 5.28
N SER A 86 8.18 -7.73 4.49
CA SER A 86 9.57 -7.32 4.32
C SER A 86 9.70 -6.47 3.04
N ALA A 87 9.91 -5.16 3.17
CA ALA A 87 10.08 -4.28 2.02
C ALA A 87 11.15 -4.80 1.03
N PRO A 88 12.36 -5.26 1.47
CA PRO A 88 13.33 -5.86 0.56
C PRO A 88 12.84 -7.15 -0.12
N CYS A 89 11.99 -7.94 0.53
CA CYS A 89 11.44 -9.16 -0.04
C CYS A 89 10.43 -8.85 -1.15
N ILE A 90 9.49 -7.91 -0.89
CA ILE A 90 8.47 -7.54 -1.87
C ILE A 90 9.10 -6.80 -3.06
N SER A 91 10.09 -5.94 -2.82
CA SER A 91 10.72 -5.15 -3.87
C SER A 91 11.82 -5.90 -4.63
N TYR A 92 12.03 -7.18 -4.31
CA TYR A 92 12.99 -8.00 -5.04
C TYR A 92 12.63 -8.04 -6.54
N PHE A 93 13.56 -7.71 -7.40
CA PHE A 93 13.35 -7.52 -8.84
C PHE A 93 12.44 -6.34 -9.27
N SER A 94 12.10 -5.40 -8.37
CA SER A 94 11.23 -4.25 -8.69
C SER A 94 11.64 -3.50 -9.95
N SER A 95 12.93 -3.29 -10.16
CA SER A 95 13.49 -2.62 -11.35
C SER A 95 13.24 -3.39 -12.65
N LEU A 96 13.24 -4.72 -12.62
CA LEU A 96 13.00 -5.56 -13.79
C LEU A 96 11.52 -5.63 -14.16
N ILE A 97 10.65 -5.78 -13.17
CA ILE A 97 9.20 -5.92 -13.40
C ILE A 97 8.51 -4.60 -13.73
N ARG A 98 9.17 -3.47 -13.47
CA ARG A 98 8.65 -2.13 -13.79
C ARG A 98 8.27 -1.97 -15.26
N ALA A 99 9.07 -2.56 -16.17
CA ALA A 99 8.79 -2.54 -17.60
C ALA A 99 7.50 -3.28 -17.98
N SER A 100 7.05 -4.22 -17.16
CA SER A 100 5.78 -4.93 -17.31
C SER A 100 4.57 -4.20 -16.70
N GLY A 101 4.76 -2.99 -16.14
CA GLY A 101 3.68 -2.22 -15.52
C GLY A 101 3.43 -2.55 -14.05
N VAL A 102 4.37 -3.25 -13.39
CA VAL A 102 4.33 -3.51 -11.94
C VAL A 102 5.29 -2.58 -11.23
N TYR A 103 4.77 -1.76 -10.33
CA TYR A 103 5.51 -0.77 -9.56
C TYR A 103 5.46 -1.16 -8.09
N VAL A 104 6.60 -1.49 -7.53
CA VAL A 104 6.72 -1.89 -6.13
C VAL A 104 7.57 -0.86 -5.40
N SER A 105 7.09 -0.37 -4.26
CA SER A 105 7.89 0.53 -3.43
C SER A 105 9.09 -0.22 -2.84
N GLU A 106 10.25 0.38 -2.96
CA GLU A 106 11.46 -0.11 -2.31
C GLU A 106 11.45 0.22 -0.81
N ALA A 107 12.41 -0.34 -0.09
CA ALA A 107 12.63 0.06 1.29
C ALA A 107 12.94 1.57 1.35
N PHE A 108 12.33 2.27 2.30
CA PHE A 108 12.50 3.72 2.46
C PHE A 108 13.98 4.11 2.59
N ASP A 109 14.45 4.92 1.68
CA ASP A 109 15.83 5.42 1.57
C ASP A 109 16.01 6.90 1.96
N GLY A 110 14.92 7.58 2.28
CA GLY A 110 14.87 9.02 2.59
C GLY A 110 13.92 9.79 1.68
N THR A 111 13.45 9.16 0.59
CA THR A 111 12.55 9.77 -0.41
C THR A 111 11.33 8.91 -0.64
N MET A 112 10.21 9.53 -1.02
CA MET A 112 9.01 8.82 -1.42
C MET A 112 8.99 8.65 -2.94
N GLN A 113 8.81 7.42 -3.39
CA GLN A 113 8.75 7.10 -4.82
C GLN A 113 7.39 7.48 -5.41
N SER A 114 7.40 7.86 -6.68
CA SER A 114 6.17 8.11 -7.44
C SER A 114 6.26 7.64 -8.89
N VAL A 115 5.09 7.46 -9.49
CA VAL A 115 4.94 7.14 -10.91
C VAL A 115 3.88 8.04 -11.50
N THR A 116 4.21 8.72 -12.60
CA THR A 116 3.24 9.52 -13.33
C THR A 116 2.54 8.66 -14.40
N LEU A 117 1.22 8.74 -14.43
CA LEU A 117 0.36 8.13 -15.43
C LEU A 117 -0.29 9.22 -16.26
N GLU A 118 -0.47 8.95 -17.54
CA GLU A 118 -1.23 9.82 -18.43
C GLU A 118 -2.67 9.34 -18.53
N ASP A 119 -3.61 10.26 -18.39
CA ASP A 119 -5.03 10.06 -18.66
C ASP A 119 -5.49 11.09 -19.70
N SER A 120 -6.65 10.89 -20.27
CA SER A 120 -7.24 11.79 -21.29
C SER A 120 -7.43 13.24 -20.81
N ASP A 121 -7.47 13.47 -19.50
CA ASP A 121 -7.79 14.76 -18.88
C ASP A 121 -6.56 15.45 -18.29
N ARG A 122 -5.87 14.80 -17.33
CA ARG A 122 -4.68 15.31 -16.66
C ARG A 122 -3.76 14.18 -16.22
N GLU A 123 -2.51 14.50 -15.98
CA GLU A 123 -1.58 13.58 -15.35
C GLU A 123 -2.06 13.14 -13.95
N ILE A 124 -1.84 11.87 -13.65
CA ILE A 124 -2.08 11.29 -12.33
C ILE A 124 -0.73 10.87 -11.78
N VAL A 125 -0.37 11.37 -10.60
CA VAL A 125 0.84 10.94 -9.89
C VAL A 125 0.45 9.97 -8.80
N VAL A 126 0.95 8.75 -8.89
CA VAL A 126 0.76 7.71 -7.88
C VAL A 126 1.99 7.69 -6.98
N TRP A 127 1.83 8.13 -5.74
CA TRP A 127 2.85 8.17 -4.70
C TRP A 127 2.78 6.90 -3.87
N MET A 128 3.93 6.32 -3.56
CA MET A 128 4.05 5.05 -2.86
C MET A 128 4.80 5.23 -1.55
N LEU A 129 4.05 5.30 -0.43
CA LEU A 129 4.60 5.39 0.92
C LEU A 129 4.51 4.01 1.59
N PRO A 130 5.61 3.24 1.66
CA PRO A 130 5.61 1.97 2.38
C PRO A 130 5.38 2.21 3.88
N PHE A 131 5.08 1.16 4.63
CA PHE A 131 5.00 1.26 6.09
C PHE A 131 6.32 1.79 6.66
N LEU A 132 6.24 2.86 7.45
CA LEU A 132 7.39 3.55 8.04
C LEU A 132 7.41 3.37 9.55
N ARG A 133 8.53 2.90 10.07
CA ARG A 133 8.78 2.97 11.51
C ARG A 133 9.57 4.24 11.84
N PRO A 134 9.26 4.95 12.95
CA PRO A 134 9.97 6.16 13.36
C PRO A 134 11.50 6.01 13.36
N SER A 135 11.98 4.85 13.83
CA SER A 135 13.43 4.54 13.86
C SER A 135 14.07 4.44 12.48
N GLN A 136 13.33 3.98 11.48
CA GLN A 136 13.82 3.89 10.09
C GLN A 136 13.96 5.30 9.49
N VAL A 137 12.92 6.13 9.66
CA VAL A 137 12.90 7.50 9.14
C VAL A 137 13.97 8.34 9.83
N LYS A 138 14.08 8.28 11.17
CA LYS A 138 15.12 8.97 11.93
C LYS A 138 16.55 8.66 11.45
N ARG A 139 16.79 7.41 11.02
CA ARG A 139 18.10 6.98 10.49
C ARG A 139 18.41 7.62 9.13
N ARG A 140 17.40 7.87 8.32
CA ARG A 140 17.52 8.47 6.99
C ARG A 140 17.44 9.99 7.00
N LEU A 141 16.74 10.55 7.99
CA LEU A 141 16.53 11.98 8.19
C LEU A 141 16.96 12.35 9.63
N PRO A 142 18.27 12.29 9.94
CA PRO A 142 18.77 12.47 11.32
C PRO A 142 18.55 13.87 11.86
N GLU A 143 18.35 14.87 11.01
CA GLU A 143 18.05 16.26 11.36
C GLU A 143 16.60 16.47 11.81
N GLU A 144 15.69 15.54 11.50
CA GLU A 144 14.28 15.63 11.86
C GLU A 144 14.04 15.11 13.30
N LYS A 145 13.13 15.78 14.00
CA LYS A 145 12.69 15.35 15.33
C LYS A 145 11.57 14.31 15.17
N ILE A 146 11.94 13.04 15.17
CA ILE A 146 11.01 11.93 14.95
C ILE A 146 10.92 11.10 16.23
N ALA A 147 9.73 11.09 16.85
CA ALA A 147 9.38 10.30 18.02
C ALA A 147 8.20 9.36 17.75
N THR A 148 7.25 9.78 16.94
CA THR A 148 6.00 9.07 16.65
C THR A 148 5.91 8.66 15.18
N TYR A 149 4.93 7.81 14.85
CA TYR A 149 4.60 7.48 13.46
C TYR A 149 4.11 8.69 12.68
N GLN A 150 3.33 9.57 13.32
CA GLN A 150 2.91 10.83 12.73
C GLN A 150 4.11 11.69 12.36
N ASP A 151 5.08 11.91 13.28
CA ASP A 151 6.29 12.68 12.96
C ASP A 151 7.03 12.11 11.77
N ALA A 152 7.10 10.77 11.68
CA ALA A 152 7.80 10.07 10.60
C ALA A 152 7.12 10.34 9.24
N VAL A 153 5.80 10.17 9.17
CA VAL A 153 5.03 10.40 7.93
C VAL A 153 5.07 11.87 7.54
N GLU A 154 4.83 12.78 8.49
CA GLU A 154 4.91 14.22 8.21
C GLU A 154 6.28 14.67 7.70
N ALA A 155 7.37 14.16 8.27
CA ALA A 155 8.73 14.49 7.82
C ALA A 155 8.96 14.08 6.36
N VAL A 156 8.43 12.93 5.94
CA VAL A 156 8.52 12.45 4.55
C VAL A 156 7.63 13.31 3.64
N LEU A 157 6.38 13.57 4.03
CA LEU A 157 5.43 14.35 3.23
C LEU A 157 5.88 15.80 3.04
N ARG A 158 6.43 16.45 4.07
CA ARG A 158 7.00 17.82 3.96
C ARG A 158 8.13 17.92 2.94
N ARG A 159 8.85 16.84 2.69
CA ARG A 159 9.95 16.77 1.71
C ARG A 159 9.47 16.36 0.31
N THR A 160 8.21 16.02 0.19
CA THR A 160 7.61 15.59 -1.06
C THR A 160 7.01 16.79 -1.78
N ALA A 161 7.50 17.04 -3.00
CA ALA A 161 6.99 18.13 -3.84
C ALA A 161 5.73 17.67 -4.59
N VAL A 162 4.58 17.70 -3.91
CA VAL A 162 3.28 17.38 -4.52
C VAL A 162 2.82 18.57 -5.37
N ASP A 163 2.60 18.35 -6.66
CA ASP A 163 2.10 19.38 -7.58
C ASP A 163 0.56 19.38 -7.56
N PRO A 164 -0.08 20.45 -7.02
CA PRO A 164 -1.53 20.52 -6.93
C PRO A 164 -2.24 20.68 -8.29
N ALA A 165 -1.51 20.98 -9.37
CA ALA A 165 -2.09 21.01 -10.72
C ALA A 165 -2.34 19.61 -11.29
N LYS A 166 -1.75 18.57 -10.70
CA LYS A 166 -1.93 17.16 -11.07
C LYS A 166 -2.92 16.49 -10.14
N ARG A 167 -3.40 15.32 -10.53
CA ARG A 167 -4.16 14.45 -9.63
C ARG A 167 -3.20 13.57 -8.84
N ASN A 168 -3.22 13.66 -7.54
CA ASN A 168 -2.28 13.00 -6.66
C ASN A 168 -2.96 11.88 -5.87
N ILE A 169 -2.53 10.64 -6.09
CA ILE A 169 -2.97 9.45 -5.37
C ILE A 169 -1.83 8.99 -4.49
N LEU A 170 -2.09 8.74 -3.21
CA LEU A 170 -1.12 8.18 -2.27
C LEU A 170 -1.51 6.77 -1.87
N LEU A 171 -0.60 5.80 -1.95
CA LEU A 171 -0.72 4.54 -1.23
C LEU A 171 -0.02 4.69 0.12
N CYS A 172 -0.70 4.28 1.19
CA CYS A 172 -0.19 4.39 2.56
C CYS A 172 -0.69 3.22 3.40
N HIS A 173 0.16 2.71 4.31
CA HIS A 173 -0.20 1.61 5.19
C HIS A 173 0.05 2.00 6.65
N HIS A 174 -0.85 2.81 7.20
CA HIS A 174 -0.77 3.28 8.57
C HIS A 174 -2.16 3.42 9.19
N PHE A 175 -2.22 3.36 10.51
CA PHE A 175 -3.45 3.55 11.25
C PHE A 175 -3.84 5.04 11.29
N ILE A 176 -5.08 5.33 10.93
CA ILE A 176 -5.59 6.70 10.91
C ILE A 176 -6.48 6.94 12.11
N THR A 177 -6.24 8.05 12.82
CA THR A 177 -7.04 8.46 13.98
C THR A 177 -8.51 8.58 13.61
N GLY A 178 -9.37 7.98 14.41
CA GLY A 178 -10.82 7.98 14.19
C GLY A 178 -11.34 6.87 13.28
N SER A 179 -10.46 5.99 12.76
CA SER A 179 -10.90 4.80 12.04
C SER A 179 -11.61 3.82 12.95
N GLU A 180 -12.64 3.17 12.41
CA GLU A 180 -13.27 2.02 13.04
C GLU A 180 -12.38 0.79 12.85
N THR A 181 -12.08 0.09 13.91
CA THR A 181 -11.24 -1.11 13.90
C THR A 181 -12.06 -2.38 13.91
N SER A 182 -11.46 -3.49 13.45
CA SER A 182 -11.97 -4.84 13.61
C SER A 182 -11.15 -5.61 14.66
N ASP A 183 -11.66 -6.77 15.10
CA ASP A 183 -10.96 -7.63 16.07
C ASP A 183 -9.71 -8.31 15.46
N SER A 184 -9.50 -8.20 14.16
CA SER A 184 -8.38 -8.84 13.45
C SER A 184 -7.14 -7.96 13.33
N GLU A 185 -7.19 -6.70 13.77
CA GLU A 185 -6.07 -5.76 13.70
C GLU A 185 -5.12 -5.88 14.89
N GLU A 186 -3.83 -5.85 14.63
CA GLU A 186 -2.80 -5.73 15.66
C GLU A 186 -2.60 -4.25 16.00
N ARG A 187 -3.08 -3.82 17.16
CA ARG A 187 -2.92 -2.45 17.64
C ARG A 187 -1.62 -2.27 18.42
N ALA A 188 -0.92 -1.21 18.16
CA ALA A 188 0.15 -0.79 19.07
C ALA A 188 -0.43 -0.35 20.42
N VAL A 189 0.21 -0.76 21.49
CA VAL A 189 -0.19 -0.40 22.86
C VAL A 189 -0.11 1.13 23.01
N GLY A 190 -1.23 1.74 23.40
CA GLY A 190 -1.30 3.18 23.68
C GLY A 190 -1.56 4.09 22.48
N GLY A 191 -1.90 3.55 21.29
CA GLY A 191 -2.26 4.37 20.12
C GLY A 191 -1.12 5.21 19.55
N LEU A 192 0.12 4.78 19.76
CA LEU A 192 1.34 5.50 19.33
C LEU A 192 1.54 5.47 17.81
N ASP A 193 0.81 4.61 17.10
CA ASP A 193 0.83 4.41 15.65
C ASP A 193 -0.23 5.24 14.90
N ASN A 194 -1.07 5.98 15.62
CA ASN A 194 -2.13 6.77 15.03
C ASN A 194 -1.57 8.00 14.29
N ILE A 195 -2.12 8.24 13.09
CA ILE A 195 -1.80 9.40 12.24
C ILE A 195 -3.08 10.20 12.04
N ASP A 196 -3.00 11.51 12.18
CA ASP A 196 -4.11 12.40 11.84
C ASP A 196 -4.28 12.48 10.32
N ALA A 197 -5.52 12.33 9.84
CA ALA A 197 -5.82 12.34 8.42
C ALA A 197 -5.43 13.67 7.72
N SER A 198 -5.27 14.77 8.48
CA SER A 198 -4.89 16.07 7.93
C SER A 198 -3.51 16.10 7.28
N VAL A 199 -2.62 15.19 7.65
CA VAL A 199 -1.29 15.11 7.04
C VAL A 199 -1.34 14.78 5.53
N PHE A 200 -2.47 14.25 5.06
CA PHE A 200 -2.68 13.83 3.67
C PHE A 200 -3.45 14.83 2.81
N ASP A 201 -3.69 16.05 3.27
CA ASP A 201 -4.50 17.07 2.58
C ASP A 201 -4.01 17.45 1.17
N ALA A 202 -2.73 17.20 0.88
CA ALA A 202 -2.15 17.45 -0.44
C ALA A 202 -2.55 16.43 -1.51
N PHE A 203 -3.25 15.33 -1.13
CA PHE A 203 -3.60 14.24 -2.04
C PHE A 203 -5.10 14.22 -2.31
N ASP A 204 -5.48 13.98 -3.57
CA ASP A 204 -6.88 13.86 -3.99
C ASP A 204 -7.51 12.55 -3.52
N TYR A 205 -6.70 11.50 -3.38
CA TYR A 205 -7.10 10.19 -2.89
C TYR A 205 -5.97 9.51 -2.12
N VAL A 206 -6.29 8.91 -0.98
CA VAL A 206 -5.35 8.09 -0.21
C VAL A 206 -5.86 6.66 -0.14
N ALA A 207 -5.13 5.75 -0.78
CA ALA A 207 -5.37 4.31 -0.70
C ALA A 207 -4.73 3.79 0.60
N LEU A 208 -5.57 3.62 1.63
CA LEU A 208 -5.15 3.19 2.97
C LEU A 208 -5.20 1.66 3.09
N GLY A 209 -4.18 1.07 3.70
CA GLY A 209 -4.19 -0.26 4.28
C GLY A 209 -4.08 -0.18 5.80
N HIS A 210 -3.82 -1.34 6.44
CA HIS A 210 -3.70 -1.51 7.89
C HIS A 210 -5.04 -1.51 8.64
N ILE A 211 -6.09 -0.97 8.07
CA ILE A 211 -7.43 -0.91 8.66
C ILE A 211 -8.27 -1.98 7.97
N HIS A 212 -8.53 -3.11 8.65
CA HIS A 212 -9.18 -4.27 8.04
C HIS A 212 -10.68 -4.08 7.80
N LYS A 213 -11.28 -3.03 8.39
CA LYS A 213 -12.69 -2.71 8.15
C LYS A 213 -12.81 -1.79 6.93
N PRO A 214 -13.54 -2.21 5.86
CA PRO A 214 -13.81 -1.33 4.75
C PRO A 214 -14.56 -0.08 5.19
N GLN A 215 -13.97 1.09 4.99
CA GLN A 215 -14.54 2.37 5.41
C GLN A 215 -14.03 3.51 4.55
N ARG A 216 -14.72 4.62 4.61
CA ARG A 216 -14.31 5.87 3.99
C ARG A 216 -14.10 6.91 5.08
N ILE A 217 -12.89 7.42 5.18
CA ILE A 217 -12.56 8.52 6.08
C ILE A 217 -12.75 9.80 5.29
N LEU A 218 -13.82 10.54 5.61
CA LEU A 218 -14.10 11.85 5.03
C LEU A 218 -13.65 12.90 6.04
N ARG A 219 -13.07 13.98 5.52
CA ARG A 219 -12.87 15.20 6.28
C ARG A 219 -13.90 16.23 5.82
N ASP A 220 -14.51 16.89 6.79
CA ASP A 220 -15.28 18.11 6.52
C ASP A 220 -14.28 19.21 6.14
N THR A 221 -14.26 19.57 4.86
CA THR A 221 -13.43 20.66 4.31
C THR A 221 -14.21 21.97 4.35
#